data_186779801c2978ca83c2f5b7daf40dd9
#
_entry.id   186779801c2978ca83c2f5b7daf40dd9
#
_cell.length_a   1.000
_cell.length_b   1.000
_cell.length_c   1.000
_cell.angle_alpha   90.00
_cell.angle_beta   90.00
_cell.angle_gamma   90.00
#
_symmetry.space_group_name_H-M   'P 1'
#
loop_
_entity.id
_entity.type
_entity.pdbx_description
1 polymer ?
#
loop_
_entity_poly.entity_id
_entity_poly.type
_entity_poly.pdbx_seq_one_letter_code
_entity_poly.pdbx_strand_id
1 'polypeptide(L)'
;MSETVVVIGNFDGVHPGHVEVLAEAHARRPDLPLVVVTFWPHPVSVLRPEVGPMLLTGLDERIALLRQAGADRVEVIDFTPAFAQHTPQEFVEQVLLPLRPALIVVGENFRFGHRASGNVQTLRELGAGHFEVEALRLVRFGA
;
A
#
# COMPACT_ATOMS: atom_id res chain seq x y z
N MET A 1 13.98 -11.31 14.60
CA MET A 1 13.71 -10.45 13.44
C MET A 1 12.43 -9.67 13.67
N SER A 2 12.50 -8.39 13.43
CA SER A 2 11.38 -7.53 13.81
C SER A 2 10.23 -7.62 12.83
N GLU A 3 9.04 -7.47 13.39
CA GLU A 3 7.84 -7.32 12.62
C GLU A 3 7.69 -5.85 12.23
N THR A 4 6.74 -5.58 11.31
CA THR A 4 6.51 -4.24 10.79
C THR A 4 5.01 -3.92 10.80
N VAL A 5 4.70 -2.63 10.67
CA VAL A 5 3.37 -2.17 10.28
C VAL A 5 3.46 -1.76 8.82
N VAL A 6 2.58 -2.27 7.98
CA VAL A 6 2.61 -2.02 6.54
C VAL A 6 1.39 -1.22 6.13
N VAL A 7 1.60 -0.14 5.37
CA VAL A 7 0.53 0.64 4.75
C VAL A 7 0.68 0.50 3.24
N ILE A 8 -0.40 0.14 2.56
CA ILE A 8 -0.37 -0.09 1.11
C ILE A 8 -1.21 0.97 0.41
N GLY A 9 -0.66 1.60 -0.63
CA GLY A 9 -1.40 2.56 -1.43
C GLY A 9 -0.54 3.17 -2.51
N ASN A 10 -1.16 3.91 -3.41
CA ASN A 10 -0.44 4.62 -4.46
C ASN A 10 0.18 5.91 -3.95
N PHE A 11 -0.49 6.59 -3.04
CA PHE A 11 0.01 7.83 -2.40
C PHE A 11 0.43 8.89 -3.40
N ASP A 12 -0.27 8.97 -4.52
CA ASP A 12 0.01 9.99 -5.52
C ASP A 12 -0.37 11.36 -4.96
N GLY A 13 0.60 12.29 -4.99
CA GLY A 13 0.42 13.62 -4.43
C GLY A 13 0.64 13.72 -2.93
N VAL A 14 0.65 12.64 -2.20
CA VAL A 14 0.83 12.57 -0.72
C VAL A 14 0.13 13.75 -0.01
N HIS A 15 -1.19 13.81 -0.14
CA HIS A 15 -1.99 14.87 0.46
C HIS A 15 -2.24 14.61 1.97
N PRO A 16 -2.83 15.59 2.69
CA PRO A 16 -3.02 15.45 4.16
C PRO A 16 -3.72 14.17 4.60
N GLY A 17 -4.65 13.65 3.79
CA GLY A 17 -5.29 12.38 4.12
C GLY A 17 -4.30 11.22 4.20
N HIS A 18 -3.30 11.20 3.32
CA HIS A 18 -2.26 10.17 3.36
C HIS A 18 -1.42 10.30 4.64
N VAL A 19 -1.12 11.52 5.06
CA VAL A 19 -0.36 11.76 6.29
C VAL A 19 -1.14 11.23 7.49
N GLU A 20 -2.46 11.44 7.52
CA GLU A 20 -3.29 10.92 8.61
C GLU A 20 -3.33 9.40 8.62
N VAL A 21 -3.36 8.76 7.46
CA VAL A 21 -3.32 7.29 7.38
C VAL A 21 -2.02 6.74 7.97
N LEU A 22 -0.90 7.37 7.64
CA LEU A 22 0.39 6.96 8.17
C LEU A 22 0.44 7.17 9.70
N ALA A 23 -0.07 8.30 10.18
CA ALA A 23 -0.11 8.59 11.61
C ALA A 23 -0.98 7.57 12.35
N GLU A 24 -2.13 7.22 11.79
CA GLU A 24 -3.02 6.23 12.38
C GLU A 24 -2.35 4.86 12.44
N ALA A 25 -1.68 4.47 11.37
CA ALA A 25 -0.97 3.19 11.32
C ALA A 25 0.13 3.14 12.38
N HIS A 26 0.89 4.22 12.51
CA HIS A 26 1.95 4.28 13.51
C HIS A 26 1.39 4.22 14.93
N ALA A 27 0.27 4.90 15.17
CA ALA A 27 -0.37 4.92 16.49
C ALA A 27 -0.85 3.54 16.93
N ARG A 28 -1.22 2.67 15.97
CA ARG A 28 -1.67 1.30 16.27
C ARG A 28 -0.55 0.44 16.84
N ARG A 29 0.66 0.58 16.32
CA ARG A 29 1.82 -0.19 16.75
C ARG A 29 3.05 0.73 16.76
N PRO A 30 3.14 1.64 17.76
CA PRO A 30 4.26 2.58 17.79
C PRO A 30 5.61 1.92 18.09
N ASP A 31 5.59 0.68 18.51
CA ASP A 31 6.79 -0.11 18.78
C ASP A 31 7.42 -0.71 17.52
N LEU A 32 6.71 -0.66 16.38
CA LEU A 32 7.17 -1.30 15.15
C LEU A 32 7.49 -0.27 14.07
N PRO A 33 8.47 -0.58 13.19
CA PRO A 33 8.74 0.32 12.06
C PRO A 33 7.58 0.33 11.09
N LEU A 34 7.36 1.51 10.50
CA LEU A 34 6.29 1.73 9.54
C LEU A 34 6.86 1.59 8.13
N VAL A 35 6.36 0.62 7.39
CA VAL A 35 6.74 0.36 6.00
C VAL A 35 5.59 0.74 5.10
N VAL A 36 5.84 1.60 4.13
CA VAL A 36 4.84 1.97 3.13
C VAL A 36 5.16 1.21 1.85
N VAL A 37 4.15 0.52 1.31
CA VAL A 37 4.24 -0.16 0.02
C VAL A 37 3.51 0.70 -1.01
N THR A 38 4.21 1.11 -2.04
CA THR A 38 3.62 1.89 -3.12
C THR A 38 4.08 1.33 -4.46
N PHE A 39 3.47 1.81 -5.56
CA PHE A 39 3.67 1.24 -6.88
C PHE A 39 4.19 2.30 -7.84
N TRP A 40 5.11 1.89 -8.71
CA TRP A 40 5.64 2.75 -9.75
C TRP A 40 5.96 1.93 -10.99
N PRO A 41 5.54 2.33 -12.18
CA PRO A 41 4.66 3.48 -12.43
C PRO A 41 3.25 3.28 -11.88
N HIS A 42 2.42 4.32 -11.95
CA HIS A 42 1.05 4.24 -11.46
C HIS A 42 0.30 3.12 -12.19
N PRO A 43 -0.44 2.25 -11.48
CA PRO A 43 -1.13 1.12 -12.12
C PRO A 43 -2.03 1.53 -13.30
N VAL A 44 -2.72 2.67 -13.22
CA VAL A 44 -3.55 3.15 -14.33
C VAL A 44 -2.71 3.38 -15.59
N SER A 45 -1.50 3.92 -15.44
CA SER A 45 -0.62 4.17 -16.60
C SER A 45 -0.23 2.88 -17.30
N VAL A 46 -0.10 1.78 -16.56
CA VAL A 46 0.30 0.49 -17.11
C VAL A 46 -0.89 -0.26 -17.70
N LEU A 47 -2.00 -0.30 -16.97
CA LEU A 47 -3.19 -1.08 -17.37
C LEU A 47 -4.00 -0.36 -18.44
N ARG A 48 -3.92 0.96 -18.48
CA ARG A 48 -4.64 1.80 -19.44
C ARG A 48 -3.71 2.88 -19.99
N PRO A 49 -2.74 2.49 -20.84
CA PRO A 49 -1.74 3.44 -21.34
C PRO A 49 -2.35 4.60 -22.14
N GLU A 50 -3.55 4.41 -22.69
CA GLU A 50 -4.24 5.48 -23.44
C GLU A 50 -4.61 6.66 -22.54
N VAL A 51 -4.70 6.46 -21.23
CA VAL A 51 -5.02 7.55 -20.28
C VAL A 51 -3.80 8.43 -20.04
N GLY A 52 -2.60 7.89 -20.24
CA GLY A 52 -1.35 8.60 -20.02
C GLY A 52 -0.97 8.69 -18.54
N PRO A 53 0.14 9.35 -18.25
CA PRO A 53 0.61 9.48 -16.87
C PRO A 53 -0.35 10.35 -16.06
N MET A 54 -0.68 9.88 -14.86
CA MET A 54 -1.60 10.58 -13.95
C MET A 54 -0.89 10.89 -12.64
N LEU A 55 0.36 11.34 -12.74
CA LEU A 55 1.19 11.54 -11.56
C LEU A 55 1.18 13.00 -11.12
N LEU A 56 0.94 13.24 -9.85
CA LEU A 56 1.06 14.56 -9.24
C LEU A 56 2.48 14.80 -8.75
N THR A 57 3.19 13.72 -8.37
CA THR A 57 4.57 13.79 -7.90
C THR A 57 5.41 12.76 -8.62
N GLY A 58 6.70 13.06 -8.79
CA GLY A 58 7.67 12.07 -9.24
C GLY A 58 7.94 11.05 -8.14
N LEU A 59 8.65 9.98 -8.48
CA LEU A 59 8.93 8.91 -7.52
C LEU A 59 9.77 9.39 -6.34
N ASP A 60 10.86 10.10 -6.62
CA ASP A 60 11.76 10.55 -5.55
C ASP A 60 11.04 11.51 -4.60
N GLU A 61 10.22 12.39 -5.14
CA GLU A 61 9.44 13.31 -4.32
C GLU A 61 8.43 12.55 -3.47
N ARG A 62 7.77 11.55 -4.04
CA ARG A 62 6.82 10.74 -3.28
C ARG A 62 7.51 10.04 -2.11
N ILE A 63 8.66 9.43 -2.36
CA ILE A 63 9.41 8.75 -1.30
C ILE A 63 9.78 9.73 -0.20
N ALA A 64 10.28 10.91 -0.57
CA ALA A 64 10.66 11.92 0.40
C ALA A 64 9.46 12.37 1.25
N LEU A 65 8.32 12.61 0.62
CA LEU A 65 7.11 13.04 1.32
C LEU A 65 6.58 11.95 2.26
N LEU A 66 6.64 10.70 1.83
CA LEU A 66 6.20 9.59 2.68
C LEU A 66 7.11 9.44 3.90
N ARG A 67 8.42 9.62 3.72
CA ARG A 67 9.36 9.58 4.85
C ARG A 67 9.11 10.72 5.82
N GLN A 68 8.85 11.91 5.31
CA GLN A 68 8.50 13.06 6.15
C GLN A 68 7.21 12.80 6.93
N ALA A 69 6.29 12.05 6.36
CA ALA A 69 5.01 11.73 6.99
C ALA A 69 5.12 10.58 8.01
N GLY A 70 6.30 9.99 8.17
CA GLY A 70 6.54 9.00 9.21
C GLY A 70 6.93 7.62 8.73
N ALA A 71 7.05 7.39 7.43
CA ALA A 71 7.48 6.08 6.92
C ALA A 71 8.94 5.85 7.27
N ASP A 72 9.23 4.75 7.94
CA ASP A 72 10.60 4.34 8.24
C ASP A 72 11.24 3.73 7.01
N ARG A 73 10.42 3.11 6.15
CA ARG A 73 10.87 2.47 4.93
C ARG A 73 9.78 2.59 3.87
N VAL A 74 10.17 2.85 2.63
CA VAL A 74 9.26 2.87 1.49
C VAL A 74 9.67 1.76 0.54
N GLU A 75 8.77 0.84 0.33
CA GLU A 75 8.95 -0.29 -0.57
C GLU A 75 8.25 0.03 -1.87
N VAL A 76 9.00 0.22 -2.95
CA VAL A 76 8.43 0.57 -4.25
C VAL A 76 8.32 -0.69 -5.09
N ILE A 77 7.09 -1.04 -5.45
CA ILE A 77 6.83 -2.19 -6.30
C ILE A 77 6.86 -1.74 -7.76
N ASP A 78 7.69 -2.41 -8.55
CA ASP A 78 7.78 -2.14 -9.99
C ASP A 78 6.53 -2.72 -10.66
N PHE A 79 5.55 -1.85 -10.94
CA PHE A 79 4.28 -2.28 -11.48
C PHE A 79 4.36 -2.46 -13.00
N THR A 80 4.66 -3.68 -13.40
CA THR A 80 4.74 -4.07 -14.81
C THR A 80 3.48 -4.81 -15.21
N PRO A 81 3.22 -4.99 -16.52
CA PRO A 81 2.11 -5.86 -16.95
C PRO A 81 2.24 -7.28 -16.41
N ALA A 82 3.45 -7.78 -16.25
CA ALA A 82 3.67 -9.11 -15.67
C ALA A 82 3.27 -9.11 -14.19
N PHE A 83 3.65 -8.08 -13.44
CA PHE A 83 3.27 -7.97 -12.03
C PHE A 83 1.75 -7.92 -11.87
N ALA A 84 1.06 -7.25 -12.80
CA ALA A 84 -0.40 -7.11 -12.76
C ALA A 84 -1.13 -8.45 -12.90
N GLN A 85 -0.43 -9.52 -13.31
CA GLN A 85 -1.01 -10.84 -13.41
C GLN A 85 -1.01 -11.63 -12.10
N HIS A 86 -0.35 -11.13 -11.07
CA HIS A 86 -0.31 -11.82 -9.78
C HIS A 86 -1.70 -11.97 -9.19
N THR A 87 -2.01 -13.18 -8.73
CA THR A 87 -3.24 -13.41 -7.97
C THR A 87 -3.14 -12.71 -6.61
N PRO A 88 -4.27 -12.49 -5.92
CA PRO A 88 -4.21 -11.97 -4.56
C PRO A 88 -3.30 -12.79 -3.65
N GLN A 89 -3.36 -14.11 -3.75
CA GLN A 89 -2.51 -14.99 -2.94
C GLN A 89 -1.04 -14.77 -3.25
N GLU A 90 -0.69 -14.68 -4.54
CA GLU A 90 0.70 -14.44 -4.93
C GLU A 90 1.20 -13.09 -4.42
N PHE A 91 0.35 -12.07 -4.46
CA PHE A 91 0.70 -10.76 -3.92
C PHE A 91 1.02 -10.83 -2.43
N VAL A 92 0.17 -11.51 -1.66
CA VAL A 92 0.42 -11.68 -0.23
C VAL A 92 1.73 -12.44 0.00
N GLU A 93 1.93 -13.55 -0.70
CA GLU A 93 3.10 -14.40 -0.47
C GLU A 93 4.40 -13.76 -0.91
N GLN A 94 4.38 -13.06 -2.05
CA GLN A 94 5.62 -12.54 -2.64
C GLN A 94 5.96 -11.12 -2.21
N VAL A 95 4.97 -10.31 -1.88
CA VAL A 95 5.18 -8.90 -1.54
C VAL A 95 5.05 -8.66 -0.04
N LEU A 96 3.97 -9.15 0.57
CA LEU A 96 3.64 -8.77 1.94
C LEU A 96 4.34 -9.62 2.98
N LEU A 97 4.29 -10.94 2.87
CA LEU A 97 4.89 -11.80 3.88
C LEU A 97 6.40 -11.58 4.07
N PRO A 98 7.18 -11.31 3.02
CA PRO A 98 8.60 -11.01 3.21
C PRO A 98 8.87 -9.77 4.06
N LEU A 99 7.91 -8.84 4.16
CA LEU A 99 8.04 -7.66 5.01
C LEU A 99 7.77 -7.96 6.48
N ARG A 100 7.29 -9.15 6.79
CA ARG A 100 7.00 -9.61 8.15
C ARG A 100 5.99 -8.71 8.87
N PRO A 101 4.84 -8.45 8.28
CA PRO A 101 3.88 -7.53 8.90
C PRO A 101 3.19 -8.16 10.10
N ALA A 102 3.05 -7.38 11.17
CA ALA A 102 2.14 -7.71 12.27
C ALA A 102 0.76 -7.12 11.98
N LEU A 103 0.74 -5.98 11.31
CA LEU A 103 -0.48 -5.26 10.97
C LEU A 103 -0.34 -4.65 9.58
N ILE A 104 -1.40 -4.76 8.79
CA ILE A 104 -1.48 -4.08 7.49
C ILE A 104 -2.64 -3.11 7.54
N VAL A 105 -2.39 -1.87 7.16
CA VAL A 105 -3.40 -0.80 7.14
C VAL A 105 -3.66 -0.41 5.69
N VAL A 106 -4.93 -0.42 5.31
CA VAL A 106 -5.38 -0.09 3.95
C VAL A 106 -6.63 0.77 4.03
N GLY A 107 -6.98 1.43 2.92
CA GLY A 107 -8.30 2.06 2.81
C GLY A 107 -9.39 1.00 2.68
N GLU A 108 -10.60 1.33 3.12
CA GLU A 108 -11.70 0.36 3.09
C GLU A 108 -12.06 -0.10 1.68
N ASN A 109 -11.70 0.69 0.66
CA ASN A 109 -11.96 0.35 -0.74
C ASN A 109 -10.77 -0.30 -1.42
N PHE A 110 -9.78 -0.72 -0.67
CA PHE A 110 -8.57 -1.32 -1.22
C PHE A 110 -8.87 -2.55 -2.06
N ARG A 111 -8.26 -2.59 -3.24
CA ARG A 111 -8.34 -3.73 -4.15
C ARG A 111 -6.93 -4.11 -4.58
N PHE A 112 -6.73 -5.39 -4.83
CA PHE A 112 -5.41 -5.88 -5.23
C PHE A 112 -5.53 -7.18 -6.01
N GLY A 113 -4.40 -7.58 -6.60
CA GLY A 113 -4.35 -8.79 -7.41
C GLY A 113 -4.87 -8.55 -8.81
N HIS A 114 -4.75 -9.58 -9.66
CA HIS A 114 -5.12 -9.51 -11.05
C HIS A 114 -6.59 -9.08 -11.21
N ARG A 115 -6.83 -8.06 -12.02
CA ARG A 115 -8.15 -7.50 -12.30
C ARG A 115 -8.88 -7.03 -11.03
N ALA A 116 -8.11 -6.61 -10.03
CA ALA A 116 -8.67 -6.16 -8.76
C ALA A 116 -9.57 -7.20 -8.11
N SER A 117 -9.19 -8.48 -8.25
CA SER A 117 -10.01 -9.58 -7.75
C SER A 117 -10.03 -9.70 -6.23
N GLY A 118 -9.00 -9.14 -5.54
CA GLY A 118 -8.96 -9.16 -4.08
C GLY A 118 -9.47 -7.86 -3.47
N ASN A 119 -10.03 -7.94 -2.29
CA ASN A 119 -10.47 -6.79 -1.50
C ASN A 119 -9.97 -6.94 -0.06
N VAL A 120 -10.47 -6.08 0.84
CA VAL A 120 -10.05 -6.13 2.25
C VAL A 120 -10.35 -7.48 2.88
N GLN A 121 -11.52 -8.04 2.61
CA GLN A 121 -11.88 -9.34 3.17
C GLN A 121 -10.95 -10.44 2.64
N THR A 122 -10.64 -10.40 1.34
CA THR A 122 -9.67 -11.33 0.76
C THR A 122 -8.32 -11.24 1.48
N LEU A 123 -7.89 -10.01 1.73
CA LEU A 123 -6.62 -9.78 2.42
C LEU A 123 -6.63 -10.36 3.82
N ARG A 124 -7.73 -10.20 4.55
CA ARG A 124 -7.89 -10.78 5.87
C ARG A 124 -7.82 -12.30 5.83
N GLU A 125 -8.51 -12.91 4.89
CA GLU A 125 -8.54 -14.36 4.75
C GLU A 125 -7.16 -14.93 4.43
N LEU A 126 -6.47 -14.31 3.48
CA LEU A 126 -5.14 -14.77 3.07
C LEU A 126 -4.10 -14.51 4.16
N GLY A 127 -4.31 -13.49 4.99
CA GLY A 127 -3.39 -13.15 6.06
C GLY A 127 -3.68 -13.82 7.38
N ALA A 128 -4.74 -14.62 7.47
CA ALA A 128 -5.12 -15.26 8.72
C ALA A 128 -3.95 -16.09 9.27
N GLY A 129 -3.61 -15.86 10.55
CA GLY A 129 -2.48 -16.53 11.16
C GLY A 129 -1.13 -15.88 10.88
N HIS A 130 -1.09 -14.85 10.02
CA HIS A 130 0.15 -14.15 9.68
C HIS A 130 0.14 -12.70 10.12
N PHE A 131 -0.95 -11.97 9.87
CA PHE A 131 -1.05 -10.56 10.20
C PHE A 131 -2.50 -10.15 10.37
N GLU A 132 -2.70 -9.00 11.03
CA GLU A 132 -4.02 -8.39 11.14
C GLU A 132 -4.18 -7.34 10.07
N VAL A 133 -5.42 -7.00 9.72
CA VAL A 133 -5.73 -5.99 8.70
C VAL A 133 -6.67 -4.96 9.30
N GLU A 134 -6.30 -3.69 9.19
CA GLU A 134 -7.13 -2.56 9.60
C GLU A 134 -7.54 -1.79 8.36
N ALA A 135 -8.84 -1.65 8.14
CA ALA A 135 -9.37 -0.88 7.02
C ALA A 135 -9.85 0.48 7.54
N LEU A 136 -9.35 1.55 6.94
CA LEU A 136 -9.69 2.91 7.36
C LEU A 136 -10.67 3.54 6.39
N ARG A 137 -11.60 4.34 6.93
CA ARG A 137 -12.50 5.12 6.10
C ARG A 137 -11.78 6.37 5.62
N LEU A 138 -11.73 6.54 4.30
CA LEU A 138 -10.99 7.64 3.67
C LEU A 138 -11.90 8.67 3.02
N VAL A 139 -13.21 8.64 3.32
CA VAL A 139 -14.19 9.49 2.62
C VAL A 139 -13.87 10.98 2.74
N ARG A 140 -13.45 11.44 3.89
CA ARG A 140 -13.19 12.87 4.09
C ARG A 140 -11.83 13.31 3.54
N PHE A 141 -11.05 12.37 2.99
CA PHE A 141 -9.74 12.69 2.43
C PHE A 141 -9.77 12.70 0.90
N GLY A 142 -10.93 12.56 0.31
CA GLY A 142 -11.07 12.58 -1.13
C GLY A 142 -10.44 11.37 -1.81
N ALA A 143 -10.37 10.28 -1.13
CA ALA A 143 -9.75 9.06 -1.66
C ALA A 143 -10.60 8.44 -2.76
#